data_5e2f37d68faa761f35d7360aaa4a5c9b
#
_entry.id   5e2f37d68faa761f35d7360aaa4a5c9b
#
_cell.length_a   1.000
_cell.length_b   1.000
_cell.length_c   1.000
_cell.angle_alpha   90.00
_cell.angle_beta   90.00
_cell.angle_gamma   90.00
#
_symmetry.space_group_name_H-M   'P 1'
#
loop_
_entity.id
_entity.type
_entity.pdbx_description
1 polymer ?
#
loop_
_entity_poly.entity_id
_entity_poly.type
_entity_poly.pdbx_seq_one_letter_code
_entity_poly.pdbx_strand_id
1 'polypeptide(L)'
;MISSETSPVETRIVIIDDEPQIRKFLDIALRTQKYKTTLCETGYKGLETLATQGADLVILDLGLPDLDGKEVLQELRSWSNVPVIVLSVRADEYEKVALLDAGANDYMTKPFSVQELLARIRVILRNQPIQQEAHVYDDGYLKVDVTQRLLWVEQQPITLTRKEFQLLTLLMRYQGQLLTQPQLLKELWGPTHQEDTHYLRILVGKLRSKLGDNAIQPRYIATEPGVGLRFLAQQKNH
;
A
#
# COMPACT_ATOMS: atom_id res chain seq x y z
N MET A 1 36.54 9.41 -20.47
CA MET A 1 35.07 9.48 -20.32
C MET A 1 34.58 8.05 -20.26
N ILE A 2 34.36 7.52 -19.06
CA ILE A 2 33.80 6.19 -18.84
C ILE A 2 32.38 6.45 -18.35
N SER A 3 31.41 6.31 -19.28
CA SER A 3 30.01 6.34 -18.95
C SER A 3 29.69 5.06 -18.18
N SER A 4 29.52 5.17 -16.87
CA SER A 4 28.94 4.11 -16.06
C SER A 4 27.44 4.01 -16.40
N GLU A 5 27.12 3.17 -17.36
CA GLU A 5 25.75 2.68 -17.54
C GLU A 5 25.38 1.87 -16.31
N THR A 6 24.72 2.49 -15.37
CA THR A 6 23.98 1.80 -14.31
C THR A 6 22.84 1.05 -15.01
N SER A 7 23.02 -0.27 -15.18
CA SER A 7 21.93 -1.15 -15.60
C SER A 7 20.73 -0.92 -14.70
N PRO A 8 19.52 -0.72 -15.24
CA PRO A 8 18.33 -0.53 -14.41
C PRO A 8 18.17 -1.75 -13.51
N VAL A 9 18.05 -1.53 -12.21
CA VAL A 9 17.78 -2.60 -11.24
C VAL A 9 16.45 -3.24 -11.62
N GLU A 10 16.52 -4.51 -12.04
CA GLU A 10 15.32 -5.26 -12.45
C GLU A 10 14.45 -5.53 -11.22
N THR A 11 13.27 -4.94 -11.16
CA THR A 11 12.30 -5.19 -10.09
C THR A 11 11.81 -6.64 -10.13
N ARG A 12 11.96 -7.35 -9.01
CA ARG A 12 11.62 -8.78 -8.86
C ARG A 12 10.32 -8.95 -8.10
N ILE A 13 9.38 -9.69 -8.69
CA ILE A 13 8.08 -10.03 -8.08
C ILE A 13 7.97 -11.53 -7.91
N VAL A 14 7.73 -11.99 -6.69
CA VAL A 14 7.43 -13.39 -6.42
C VAL A 14 5.90 -13.57 -6.41
N ILE A 15 5.41 -14.56 -7.15
CA ILE A 15 3.99 -14.91 -7.24
C ILE A 15 3.82 -16.28 -6.57
N ILE A 16 3.01 -16.33 -5.51
CA ILE A 16 2.68 -17.54 -4.75
C ILE A 16 1.19 -17.78 -4.91
N ASP A 17 0.82 -18.75 -5.72
CA ASP A 17 -0.57 -19.09 -6.06
C ASP A 17 -0.57 -20.55 -6.57
N ASP A 18 -1.50 -21.39 -6.16
CA ASP A 18 -1.54 -22.81 -6.55
C ASP A 18 -2.15 -23.02 -7.94
N GLU A 19 -2.92 -22.06 -8.46
CA GLU A 19 -3.57 -22.13 -9.75
C GLU A 19 -2.59 -21.84 -10.90
N PRO A 20 -2.23 -22.83 -11.75
CA PRO A 20 -1.26 -22.63 -12.84
C PRO A 20 -1.69 -21.56 -13.84
N GLN A 21 -3.02 -21.43 -14.04
CA GLN A 21 -3.59 -20.47 -14.98
C GLN A 21 -3.40 -19.04 -14.49
N ILE A 22 -3.61 -18.78 -13.19
CA ILE A 22 -3.42 -17.48 -12.56
C ILE A 22 -1.94 -17.12 -12.55
N ARG A 23 -1.06 -18.04 -12.15
CA ARG A 23 0.39 -17.81 -12.20
C ARG A 23 0.87 -17.43 -13.59
N LYS A 24 0.45 -18.16 -14.63
CA LYS A 24 0.82 -17.88 -16.02
C LYS A 24 0.27 -16.54 -16.50
N PHE A 25 -0.97 -16.22 -16.15
CA PHE A 25 -1.60 -14.96 -16.51
C PHE A 25 -0.89 -13.77 -15.88
N LEU A 26 -0.57 -13.84 -14.58
CA LEU A 26 0.18 -12.81 -13.87
C LEU A 26 1.60 -12.67 -14.41
N ASP A 27 2.29 -13.78 -14.68
CA ASP A 27 3.64 -13.79 -15.26
C ASP A 27 3.68 -13.00 -16.57
N ILE A 28 2.77 -13.29 -17.51
CA ILE A 28 2.71 -12.59 -18.80
C ILE A 28 2.44 -11.09 -18.59
N ALA A 29 1.45 -10.75 -17.75
CA ALA A 29 1.09 -9.36 -17.49
C ALA A 29 2.24 -8.56 -16.88
N LEU A 30 2.94 -9.13 -15.90
CA LEU A 30 4.04 -8.47 -15.21
C LEU A 30 5.29 -8.34 -16.06
N ARG A 31 5.65 -9.37 -16.84
CA ARG A 31 6.79 -9.31 -17.78
C ARG A 31 6.58 -8.29 -18.87
N THR A 32 5.35 -8.06 -19.31
CA THR A 32 5.02 -6.99 -20.27
C THR A 32 5.37 -5.61 -19.70
N GLN A 33 5.35 -5.46 -18.38
CA GLN A 33 5.77 -4.25 -17.65
C GLN A 33 7.26 -4.26 -17.24
N LYS A 34 8.05 -5.18 -17.80
CA LYS A 34 9.49 -5.37 -17.53
C LYS A 34 9.81 -5.79 -16.07
N TYR A 35 8.86 -6.35 -15.34
CA TYR A 35 9.13 -6.97 -14.06
C TYR A 35 9.72 -8.37 -14.26
N LYS A 36 10.67 -8.76 -13.40
CA LYS A 36 11.17 -10.12 -13.32
C LYS A 36 10.30 -10.91 -12.35
N THR A 37 9.74 -12.02 -12.81
CA THR A 37 8.81 -12.82 -12.03
C THR A 37 9.44 -14.17 -11.62
N THR A 38 9.13 -14.62 -10.40
CA THR A 38 9.39 -15.98 -9.94
C THR A 38 8.06 -16.58 -9.49
N LEU A 39 7.75 -17.78 -9.99
CA LEU A 39 6.47 -18.45 -9.77
C LEU A 39 6.64 -19.57 -8.73
N CYS A 40 5.80 -19.57 -7.71
CA CYS A 40 5.76 -20.57 -6.65
C CYS A 40 4.33 -21.12 -6.56
N GLU A 41 4.21 -22.44 -6.47
CA GLU A 41 2.92 -23.14 -6.43
C GLU A 41 2.47 -23.48 -5.01
N THR A 42 3.33 -23.25 -4.02
CA THR A 42 3.09 -23.57 -2.61
C THR A 42 3.65 -22.48 -1.71
N GLY A 43 3.13 -22.37 -0.49
CA GLY A 43 3.58 -21.44 0.53
C GLY A 43 5.04 -21.69 0.92
N TYR A 44 5.41 -22.95 1.17
CA TYR A 44 6.80 -23.31 1.51
C TYR A 44 7.77 -22.93 0.40
N LYS A 45 7.42 -23.18 -0.88
CA LYS A 45 8.27 -22.80 -2.00
C LYS A 45 8.42 -21.29 -2.13
N GLY A 46 7.35 -20.54 -1.84
CA GLY A 46 7.36 -19.10 -1.78
C GLY A 46 8.32 -18.59 -0.71
N LEU A 47 8.18 -19.07 0.52
CA LEU A 47 9.05 -18.68 1.65
C LEU A 47 10.53 -19.01 1.39
N GLU A 48 10.82 -20.22 0.89
CA GLU A 48 12.18 -20.64 0.49
C GLU A 48 12.77 -19.69 -0.57
N THR A 49 11.97 -19.36 -1.60
CA THR A 49 12.39 -18.46 -2.67
C THR A 49 12.69 -17.07 -2.13
N LEU A 50 11.83 -16.54 -1.27
CA LEU A 50 12.01 -15.23 -0.65
C LEU A 50 13.24 -15.17 0.26
N ALA A 51 13.49 -16.23 1.02
CA ALA A 51 14.67 -16.34 1.90
C ALA A 51 15.99 -16.41 1.12
N THR A 52 15.99 -17.08 -0.05
CA THR A 52 17.22 -17.35 -0.82
C THR A 52 17.50 -16.31 -1.90
N GLN A 53 16.47 -15.76 -2.54
CA GLN A 53 16.61 -14.87 -3.70
C GLN A 53 16.15 -13.43 -3.43
N GLY A 54 15.30 -13.23 -2.41
CA GLY A 54 14.63 -11.98 -2.15
C GLY A 54 13.61 -11.59 -3.21
N ALA A 55 12.87 -10.53 -2.95
CA ALA A 55 11.94 -9.90 -3.89
C ALA A 55 11.73 -8.43 -3.52
N ASP A 56 11.24 -7.63 -4.47
CA ASP A 56 10.80 -6.26 -4.24
C ASP A 56 9.30 -6.19 -3.94
N LEU A 57 8.55 -7.24 -4.30
CA LEU A 57 7.12 -7.38 -4.02
C LEU A 57 6.72 -8.86 -4.09
N VAL A 58 5.74 -9.23 -3.27
CA VAL A 58 5.11 -10.56 -3.28
C VAL A 58 3.64 -10.42 -3.64
N ILE A 59 3.16 -11.28 -4.53
CA ILE A 59 1.74 -11.52 -4.76
C ILE A 59 1.43 -12.86 -4.14
N LEU A 60 0.51 -12.90 -3.18
CA LEU A 60 0.22 -14.06 -2.34
C LEU A 60 -1.26 -14.44 -2.43
N ASP A 61 -1.54 -15.65 -2.90
CA ASP A 61 -2.86 -16.26 -2.74
C ASP A 61 -3.04 -16.84 -1.33
N LEU A 62 -4.29 -16.84 -0.84
CA LEU A 62 -4.62 -17.43 0.46
C LEU A 62 -4.92 -18.93 0.37
N GLY A 63 -5.41 -19.40 -0.75
CA GLY A 63 -5.89 -20.78 -0.94
C GLY A 63 -4.79 -21.75 -1.33
N LEU A 64 -3.64 -21.74 -0.65
CA LEU A 64 -2.52 -22.61 -0.97
C LEU A 64 -2.73 -24.05 -0.43
N PRO A 65 -2.17 -25.08 -1.09
CA PRO A 65 -2.44 -26.48 -0.73
C PRO A 65 -1.67 -26.97 0.51
N ASP A 66 -0.62 -26.27 0.92
CA ASP A 66 0.33 -26.68 1.96
C ASP A 66 0.23 -25.84 3.24
N LEU A 67 0.01 -24.54 3.12
CA LEU A 67 -0.13 -23.58 4.21
C LEU A 67 -1.24 -22.59 3.89
N ASP A 68 -2.01 -22.14 4.90
CA ASP A 68 -2.88 -20.97 4.72
C ASP A 68 -2.01 -19.74 4.39
N GLY A 69 -2.44 -18.95 3.39
CA GLY A 69 -1.69 -17.75 3.01
C GLY A 69 -1.51 -16.74 4.15
N LYS A 70 -2.38 -16.76 5.18
CA LYS A 70 -2.18 -15.97 6.42
C LYS A 70 -0.96 -16.45 7.20
N GLU A 71 -0.75 -17.76 7.28
CA GLU A 71 0.43 -18.35 7.94
C GLU A 71 1.69 -18.00 7.16
N VAL A 72 1.63 -18.06 5.82
CA VAL A 72 2.73 -17.61 4.96
C VAL A 72 3.07 -16.13 5.22
N LEU A 73 2.05 -15.26 5.32
CA LEU A 73 2.24 -13.84 5.61
C LEU A 73 2.86 -13.63 6.99
N GLN A 74 2.37 -14.30 8.03
CA GLN A 74 2.89 -14.20 9.39
C GLN A 74 4.34 -14.67 9.48
N GLU A 75 4.65 -15.83 8.88
CA GLU A 75 6.02 -16.35 8.82
C GLU A 75 6.95 -15.37 8.09
N LEU A 76 6.52 -14.85 6.93
CA LEU A 76 7.28 -13.86 6.19
C LEU A 76 7.55 -12.59 7.02
N ARG A 77 6.58 -12.11 7.79
CA ARG A 77 6.72 -10.91 8.64
C ARG A 77 7.64 -11.11 9.83
N SER A 78 7.94 -12.34 10.22
CA SER A 78 8.90 -12.61 11.29
C SER A 78 10.33 -12.21 10.91
N TRP A 79 10.66 -12.16 9.60
CA TRP A 79 12.02 -11.88 9.10
C TRP A 79 12.09 -10.92 7.90
N SER A 80 10.98 -10.50 7.30
CA SER A 80 10.99 -9.63 6.12
C SER A 80 9.85 -8.62 6.10
N ASN A 81 10.18 -7.39 5.69
CA ASN A 81 9.22 -6.31 5.42
C ASN A 81 8.91 -6.14 3.93
N VAL A 82 9.24 -7.14 3.10
CA VAL A 82 8.93 -7.08 1.67
C VAL A 82 7.43 -6.82 1.46
N PRO A 83 7.06 -5.90 0.58
CA PRO A 83 5.65 -5.62 0.32
C PRO A 83 4.89 -6.85 -0.18
N VAL A 84 3.67 -7.05 0.34
CA VAL A 84 2.78 -8.17 -0.02
C VAL A 84 1.44 -7.63 -0.48
N ILE A 85 1.00 -8.03 -1.67
CA ILE A 85 -0.39 -7.90 -2.13
C ILE A 85 -1.03 -9.28 -2.00
N VAL A 86 -2.12 -9.36 -1.23
CA VAL A 86 -2.88 -10.59 -1.09
C VAL A 86 -3.96 -10.66 -2.16
N LEU A 87 -4.09 -11.82 -2.82
CA LEU A 87 -5.20 -12.16 -3.69
C LEU A 87 -6.11 -13.17 -2.98
N SER A 88 -7.42 -12.95 -2.98
CA SER A 88 -8.35 -13.84 -2.29
C SER A 88 -9.71 -13.88 -3.00
N VAL A 89 -10.34 -15.04 -3.00
CA VAL A 89 -11.77 -15.18 -3.42
C VAL A 89 -12.73 -14.66 -2.35
N ARG A 90 -12.25 -14.48 -1.12
CA ARG A 90 -13.06 -14.03 0.00
C ARG A 90 -13.18 -12.52 -0.01
N ALA A 91 -14.41 -12.02 -0.01
CA ALA A 91 -14.71 -10.58 0.02
C ALA A 91 -15.07 -10.09 1.43
N ASP A 92 -14.87 -10.92 2.48
CA ASP A 92 -15.24 -10.60 3.85
C ASP A 92 -14.38 -9.43 4.37
N GLU A 93 -15.06 -8.45 4.94
CA GLU A 93 -14.45 -7.23 5.48
C GLU A 93 -13.53 -7.53 6.68
N TYR A 94 -13.93 -8.46 7.56
CA TYR A 94 -13.12 -8.85 8.72
C TYR A 94 -11.82 -9.53 8.30
N GLU A 95 -11.86 -10.37 7.27
CA GLU A 95 -10.68 -11.03 6.74
C GLU A 95 -9.71 -10.03 6.10
N LYS A 96 -10.21 -9.07 5.35
CA LYS A 96 -9.42 -7.98 4.78
C LYS A 96 -8.68 -7.20 5.85
N VAL A 97 -9.39 -6.77 6.90
CA VAL A 97 -8.80 -6.05 8.03
C VAL A 97 -7.73 -6.90 8.70
N ALA A 98 -8.02 -8.17 8.99
CA ALA A 98 -7.07 -9.07 9.64
C ALA A 98 -5.78 -9.29 8.83
N LEU A 99 -5.87 -9.36 7.49
CA LEU A 99 -4.70 -9.49 6.61
C LEU A 99 -3.84 -8.23 6.59
N LEU A 100 -4.47 -7.05 6.53
CA LEU A 100 -3.76 -5.79 6.57
C LEU A 100 -3.09 -5.55 7.93
N ASP A 101 -3.77 -5.91 9.02
CA ASP A 101 -3.22 -5.85 10.38
C ASP A 101 -2.09 -6.88 10.58
N ALA A 102 -2.15 -8.03 9.90
CA ALA A 102 -1.07 -9.01 9.85
C ALA A 102 0.13 -8.56 8.99
N GLY A 103 0.04 -7.38 8.37
CA GLY A 103 1.14 -6.75 7.64
C GLY A 103 1.09 -6.90 6.12
N ALA A 104 -0.04 -7.31 5.52
CA ALA A 104 -0.23 -7.14 4.08
C ALA A 104 -0.25 -5.64 3.73
N ASN A 105 0.34 -5.27 2.59
CA ASN A 105 0.36 -3.88 2.13
C ASN A 105 -0.89 -3.50 1.34
N ASP A 106 -1.50 -4.50 0.72
CA ASP A 106 -2.76 -4.35 0.02
C ASP A 106 -3.43 -5.72 -0.15
N TYR A 107 -4.72 -5.71 -0.54
CA TYR A 107 -5.41 -6.93 -0.90
C TYR A 107 -6.31 -6.68 -2.11
N MET A 108 -6.61 -7.74 -2.87
CA MET A 108 -7.54 -7.72 -3.99
C MET A 108 -8.41 -8.97 -3.99
N THR A 109 -9.69 -8.80 -4.33
CA THR A 109 -10.60 -9.94 -4.48
C THR A 109 -10.55 -10.52 -5.89
N LYS A 110 -10.53 -11.84 -6.01
CA LYS A 110 -10.72 -12.56 -7.27
C LYS A 110 -12.23 -12.58 -7.62
N PRO A 111 -12.65 -12.29 -8.87
CA PRO A 111 -11.83 -11.92 -10.01
C PRO A 111 -11.38 -10.46 -9.95
N PHE A 112 -10.16 -10.17 -10.41
CA PHE A 112 -9.57 -8.82 -10.40
C PHE A 112 -9.18 -8.34 -11.80
N SER A 113 -9.07 -7.03 -11.94
CA SER A 113 -8.51 -6.40 -13.15
C SER A 113 -6.98 -6.39 -13.11
N VAL A 114 -6.33 -6.84 -14.19
CA VAL A 114 -4.87 -6.71 -14.33
C VAL A 114 -4.42 -5.26 -14.26
N GLN A 115 -5.18 -4.35 -14.84
CA GLN A 115 -4.85 -2.93 -14.83
C GLN A 115 -4.86 -2.37 -13.39
N GLU A 116 -5.83 -2.80 -12.57
CA GLU A 116 -5.89 -2.44 -11.17
C GLU A 116 -4.69 -3.00 -10.39
N LEU A 117 -4.39 -4.30 -10.56
CA LEU A 117 -3.23 -4.93 -9.92
C LEU A 117 -1.93 -4.20 -10.29
N LEU A 118 -1.70 -3.92 -11.57
CA LEU A 118 -0.53 -3.18 -12.03
C LEU A 118 -0.45 -1.76 -11.45
N ALA A 119 -1.60 -1.08 -11.30
CA ALA A 119 -1.63 0.22 -10.65
C ALA A 119 -1.21 0.14 -9.19
N ARG A 120 -1.73 -0.84 -8.43
CA ARG A 120 -1.38 -1.08 -7.02
C ARG A 120 0.10 -1.45 -6.85
N ILE A 121 0.62 -2.34 -7.71
CA ILE A 121 2.05 -2.69 -7.74
C ILE A 121 2.91 -1.44 -7.92
N ARG A 122 2.62 -0.60 -8.93
CA ARG A 122 3.39 0.64 -9.16
C ARG A 122 3.38 1.56 -7.95
N VAL A 123 2.25 1.67 -7.28
CA VAL A 123 2.11 2.50 -6.07
C VAL A 123 2.98 1.97 -4.95
N ILE A 124 2.90 0.66 -4.67
CA ILE A 124 3.66 0.02 -3.59
C ILE A 124 5.17 0.09 -3.85
N LEU A 125 5.62 -0.22 -5.08
CA LEU A 125 7.04 -0.20 -5.44
C LEU A 125 7.62 1.22 -5.43
N ARG A 126 6.84 2.23 -5.81
CA ARG A 126 7.26 3.64 -5.71
C ARG A 126 7.46 4.07 -4.27
N ASN A 127 6.68 3.51 -3.36
CA ASN A 127 6.64 3.87 -1.94
C ASN A 127 7.53 2.99 -1.05
N GLN A 128 8.40 2.15 -1.62
CA GLN A 128 9.51 1.62 -0.83
C GLN A 128 10.29 2.81 -0.29
N PRO A 129 10.66 2.82 1.00
CA PRO A 129 11.34 3.95 1.59
C PRO A 129 12.63 4.19 0.83
N ILE A 130 12.60 5.15 -0.10
CA ILE A 130 13.78 5.89 -0.48
C ILE A 130 14.20 6.54 0.83
N GLN A 131 15.27 6.00 1.42
CA GLN A 131 15.90 6.61 2.57
C GLN A 131 16.13 8.08 2.25
N GLN A 132 15.42 8.93 3.01
CA GLN A 132 15.69 10.35 3.19
C GLN A 132 15.69 11.22 1.92
N GLU A 133 14.87 12.21 1.99
CA GLU A 133 14.92 13.58 1.51
C GLU A 133 13.72 14.03 0.66
N ALA A 134 12.53 14.06 1.25
CA ALA A 134 11.61 15.14 0.96
C ALA A 134 10.65 15.31 2.14
N HIS A 135 11.05 16.13 3.09
CA HIS A 135 10.12 16.65 4.12
C HIS A 135 8.99 17.49 3.51
N VAL A 136 9.00 17.68 2.19
CA VAL A 136 8.03 18.49 1.45
C VAL A 136 7.38 17.66 0.35
N TYR A 137 6.06 17.45 0.46
CA TYR A 137 5.23 16.96 -0.63
C TYR A 137 4.73 18.15 -1.44
N ASP A 138 4.80 18.12 -2.75
CA ASP A 138 4.32 19.19 -3.64
C ASP A 138 3.90 18.60 -4.99
N ASP A 139 2.60 18.62 -5.30
CA ASP A 139 2.04 18.21 -6.58
C ASP A 139 1.53 19.36 -7.44
N GLY A 140 1.80 20.60 -6.98
CA GLY A 140 1.35 21.83 -7.61
C GLY A 140 0.01 22.35 -7.09
N TYR A 141 -0.84 21.52 -6.50
CA TYR A 141 -2.09 21.88 -5.85
C TYR A 141 -1.98 21.80 -4.32
N LEU A 142 -1.49 20.67 -3.81
CA LEU A 142 -1.23 20.45 -2.40
C LEU A 142 0.28 20.48 -2.14
N LYS A 143 0.71 21.34 -1.22
CA LYS A 143 2.08 21.38 -0.73
C LYS A 143 2.07 21.20 0.80
N VAL A 144 2.85 20.22 1.28
CA VAL A 144 2.96 19.90 2.71
C VAL A 144 4.42 19.89 3.11
N ASP A 145 4.82 20.79 4.00
CA ASP A 145 6.12 20.72 4.68
C ASP A 145 5.92 20.04 6.04
N VAL A 146 6.37 18.78 6.12
CA VAL A 146 6.20 17.96 7.32
C VAL A 146 7.07 18.49 8.48
N THR A 147 8.24 19.02 8.17
CA THR A 147 9.20 19.52 9.17
C THR A 147 8.68 20.80 9.83
N GLN A 148 8.22 21.74 9.02
CA GLN A 148 7.71 23.03 9.50
C GLN A 148 6.23 22.97 9.89
N ARG A 149 5.55 21.86 9.63
CA ARG A 149 4.10 21.67 9.81
C ARG A 149 3.25 22.70 9.07
N LEU A 150 3.68 23.05 7.87
CA LEU A 150 3.00 23.98 6.98
C LEU A 150 2.28 23.22 5.85
N LEU A 151 1.14 23.76 5.46
CA LEU A 151 0.32 23.21 4.40
C LEU A 151 -0.25 24.33 3.53
N TRP A 152 -0.22 24.12 2.23
CA TRP A 152 -0.82 25.01 1.24
C TRP A 152 -1.71 24.18 0.29
N VAL A 153 -2.86 24.75 -0.02
CA VAL A 153 -3.77 24.25 -1.06
C VAL A 153 -3.94 25.39 -2.07
N GLU A 154 -3.66 25.14 -3.35
CA GLU A 154 -3.66 26.18 -4.40
C GLU A 154 -2.83 27.42 -3.99
N GLN A 155 -1.65 27.19 -3.41
CA GLN A 155 -0.74 28.21 -2.91
C GLN A 155 -1.28 29.03 -1.71
N GLN A 156 -2.48 28.75 -1.22
CA GLN A 156 -3.05 29.38 -0.04
C GLN A 156 -2.68 28.59 1.22
N PRO A 157 -2.16 29.25 2.27
CA PRO A 157 -1.81 28.57 3.51
C PRO A 157 -3.08 28.10 4.23
N ILE A 158 -3.09 26.81 4.61
CA ILE A 158 -4.20 26.17 5.32
C ILE A 158 -3.72 25.74 6.70
N THR A 159 -4.47 26.09 7.73
CA THR A 159 -4.18 25.68 9.09
C THR A 159 -4.88 24.38 9.42
N LEU A 160 -4.08 23.35 9.76
CA LEU A 160 -4.57 22.08 10.30
C LEU A 160 -4.45 22.05 11.82
N THR A 161 -5.40 21.40 12.47
CA THR A 161 -5.24 21.02 13.87
C THR A 161 -4.15 19.94 14.01
N ARG A 162 -3.65 19.74 15.24
CA ARG A 162 -2.63 18.72 15.50
C ARG A 162 -3.05 17.32 15.00
N LYS A 163 -4.31 16.94 15.21
CA LYS A 163 -4.83 15.62 14.79
C LYS A 163 -5.03 15.50 13.28
N GLU A 164 -5.49 16.57 12.63
CA GLU A 164 -5.61 16.62 11.16
C GLU A 164 -4.23 16.49 10.51
N PHE A 165 -3.23 17.20 11.05
CA PHE A 165 -1.86 17.13 10.54
C PHE A 165 -1.23 15.73 10.78
N GLN A 166 -1.46 15.14 11.95
CA GLN A 166 -1.03 13.78 12.25
C GLN A 166 -1.64 12.75 11.30
N LEU A 167 -2.95 12.84 11.04
CA LEU A 167 -3.63 11.96 10.09
C LEU A 167 -3.05 12.11 8.68
N LEU A 168 -2.89 13.36 8.20
CA LEU A 168 -2.34 13.63 6.86
C LEU A 168 -0.92 13.04 6.72
N THR A 169 -0.04 13.34 7.67
CA THR A 169 1.35 12.87 7.61
C THR A 169 1.46 11.36 7.77
N LEU A 170 0.58 10.73 8.56
CA LEU A 170 0.50 9.28 8.66
C LEU A 170 0.10 8.65 7.32
N LEU A 171 -0.97 9.15 6.70
CA LEU A 171 -1.42 8.68 5.39
C LEU A 171 -0.37 8.89 4.30
N MET A 172 0.33 10.04 4.31
CA MET A 172 1.41 10.33 3.36
C MET A 172 2.62 9.41 3.56
N ARG A 173 2.99 9.07 4.80
CA ARG A 173 4.07 8.13 5.11
C ARG A 173 3.82 6.75 4.48
N TYR A 174 2.58 6.31 4.50
CA TYR A 174 2.13 5.05 3.90
C TYR A 174 1.41 5.28 2.56
N GLN A 175 1.90 6.25 1.79
CA GLN A 175 1.32 6.64 0.51
C GLN A 175 1.02 5.42 -0.38
N GLY A 176 -0.25 5.33 -0.85
CA GLY A 176 -0.72 4.25 -1.70
C GLY A 176 -1.03 2.93 -0.99
N GLN A 177 -0.65 2.79 0.28
CA GLN A 177 -1.03 1.63 1.09
C GLN A 177 -2.39 1.87 1.74
N LEU A 178 -3.14 0.81 1.97
CA LEU A 178 -4.38 0.85 2.71
C LEU A 178 -4.09 0.70 4.20
N LEU A 179 -4.40 1.73 4.98
CA LEU A 179 -4.31 1.70 6.44
C LEU A 179 -5.69 1.38 7.01
N THR A 180 -5.78 0.36 7.86
CA THR A 180 -7.04 -0.02 8.49
C THR A 180 -7.51 1.00 9.52
N GLN A 181 -8.82 1.01 9.83
CA GLN A 181 -9.36 1.89 10.87
C GLN A 181 -8.69 1.63 12.23
N PRO A 182 -8.49 0.38 12.70
CA PRO A 182 -7.78 0.11 13.94
C PRO A 182 -6.33 0.63 13.94
N GLN A 183 -5.59 0.44 12.84
CA GLN A 183 -4.23 1.00 12.70
C GLN A 183 -4.22 2.52 12.83
N LEU A 184 -5.10 3.21 12.10
CA LEU A 184 -5.23 4.67 12.16
C LEU A 184 -5.61 5.15 13.56
N LEU A 185 -6.55 4.49 14.21
CA LEU A 185 -6.99 4.83 15.56
C LEU A 185 -5.88 4.62 16.58
N LYS A 186 -5.16 3.49 16.51
CA LYS A 186 -4.01 3.19 17.35
C LYS A 186 -2.91 4.26 17.25
N GLU A 187 -2.54 4.64 16.02
CA GLU A 187 -1.51 5.64 15.76
C GLU A 187 -1.92 7.07 16.19
N LEU A 188 -3.20 7.41 16.04
CA LEU A 188 -3.69 8.76 16.33
C LEU A 188 -4.10 8.94 17.80
N TRP A 189 -4.68 7.94 18.45
CA TRP A 189 -5.23 8.05 19.80
C TRP A 189 -4.66 7.05 20.79
N GLY A 190 -3.86 6.10 20.34
CA GLY A 190 -3.28 5.04 21.16
C GLY A 190 -4.13 3.75 21.21
N PRO A 191 -3.61 2.70 21.84
CA PRO A 191 -4.18 1.35 21.77
C PRO A 191 -5.56 1.19 22.42
N THR A 192 -5.96 2.11 23.30
CA THR A 192 -7.26 2.05 24.01
C THR A 192 -8.45 2.56 23.17
N HIS A 193 -8.21 3.16 21.99
CA HIS A 193 -9.24 3.81 21.19
C HIS A 193 -9.49 3.13 19.82
N GLN A 194 -9.14 1.86 19.67
CA GLN A 194 -9.21 1.15 18.39
C GLN A 194 -10.63 0.95 17.84
N GLU A 195 -11.66 1.10 18.67
CA GLU A 195 -13.07 0.95 18.28
C GLU A 195 -13.77 2.29 17.99
N ASP A 196 -13.11 3.43 18.27
CA ASP A 196 -13.73 4.77 18.20
C ASP A 196 -13.79 5.33 16.76
N THR A 197 -14.32 4.54 15.83
CA THR A 197 -14.38 4.87 14.39
C THR A 197 -15.14 6.17 14.08
N HIS A 198 -16.04 6.59 14.98
CA HIS A 198 -16.78 7.85 14.84
C HIS A 198 -15.85 9.07 14.82
N TYR A 199 -14.87 9.12 15.72
CA TYR A 199 -13.90 10.23 15.75
C TYR A 199 -13.03 10.27 14.51
N LEU A 200 -12.64 9.10 13.98
CA LEU A 200 -11.89 9.02 12.74
C LEU A 200 -12.70 9.58 11.56
N ARG A 201 -13.99 9.24 11.44
CA ARG A 201 -14.87 9.77 10.38
C ARG A 201 -14.98 11.29 10.41
N ILE A 202 -15.15 11.87 11.61
CA ILE A 202 -15.22 13.32 11.78
C ILE A 202 -13.88 13.95 11.37
N LEU A 203 -12.76 13.38 11.80
CA LEU A 203 -11.43 13.91 11.51
C LEU A 203 -11.15 13.88 10.01
N VAL A 204 -11.47 12.76 9.33
CA VAL A 204 -11.34 12.61 7.87
C VAL A 204 -12.20 13.63 7.13
N GLY A 205 -13.46 13.82 7.55
CA GLY A 205 -14.37 14.79 6.95
C GLY A 205 -13.81 16.23 7.03
N LYS A 206 -13.30 16.62 8.20
CA LYS A 206 -12.68 17.93 8.40
C LYS A 206 -11.41 18.10 7.56
N LEU A 207 -10.55 17.06 7.51
CA LEU A 207 -9.33 17.11 6.72
C LEU A 207 -9.67 17.24 5.23
N ARG A 208 -10.58 16.44 4.69
CA ARG A 208 -11.04 16.55 3.30
C ARG A 208 -11.55 17.95 2.95
N SER A 209 -12.40 18.51 3.79
CA SER A 209 -12.92 19.87 3.58
C SER A 209 -11.80 20.91 3.45
N LYS A 210 -10.73 20.79 4.24
CA LYS A 210 -9.58 21.69 4.19
C LYS A 210 -8.66 21.45 3.00
N LEU A 211 -8.58 20.21 2.50
CA LEU A 211 -7.79 19.85 1.32
C LEU A 211 -8.54 20.11 0.00
N GLY A 212 -9.81 20.52 0.05
CA GLY A 212 -10.66 20.58 -1.14
C GLY A 212 -10.90 19.19 -1.76
N ASP A 213 -10.85 18.14 -0.92
CA ASP A 213 -11.01 16.74 -1.37
C ASP A 213 -12.45 16.27 -1.25
N ASN A 214 -12.84 15.33 -2.09
CA ASN A 214 -14.19 14.79 -2.18
C ASN A 214 -14.21 13.29 -1.87
N ALA A 215 -15.18 12.87 -1.04
CA ALA A 215 -15.31 11.46 -0.65
C ALA A 215 -15.78 10.55 -1.81
N ILE A 216 -16.52 11.09 -2.79
CA ILE A 216 -17.08 10.34 -3.94
C ILE A 216 -16.01 10.20 -5.05
N GLN A 217 -15.28 11.27 -5.30
CA GLN A 217 -14.17 11.32 -6.25
C GLN A 217 -12.92 11.82 -5.54
N PRO A 218 -12.28 10.98 -4.73
CA PRO A 218 -11.17 11.41 -3.89
C PRO A 218 -9.95 11.75 -4.74
N ARG A 219 -9.37 12.92 -4.48
CA ARG A 219 -8.09 13.32 -5.03
C ARG A 219 -6.92 12.82 -4.17
N TYR A 220 -7.07 12.88 -2.84
CA TYR A 220 -6.01 12.55 -1.89
C TYR A 220 -6.35 11.41 -0.95
N ILE A 221 -7.57 11.36 -0.43
CA ILE A 221 -7.94 10.39 0.61
C ILE A 221 -9.04 9.48 0.09
N ALA A 222 -8.69 8.32 -0.40
CA ALA A 222 -9.66 7.28 -0.73
C ALA A 222 -10.13 6.55 0.53
N THR A 223 -11.42 6.23 0.58
CA THR A 223 -12.00 5.37 1.63
C THR A 223 -12.31 4.00 1.04
N GLU A 224 -11.81 2.96 1.69
CA GLU A 224 -12.29 1.58 1.51
C GLU A 224 -13.34 1.35 2.61
N PRO A 225 -14.65 1.29 2.25
CA PRO A 225 -15.71 1.20 3.25
C PRO A 225 -15.52 0.02 4.21
N GLY A 226 -15.66 0.27 5.50
CA GLY A 226 -15.47 -0.71 6.56
C GLY A 226 -14.03 -1.10 6.84
N VAL A 227 -13.09 -0.87 5.93
CA VAL A 227 -11.69 -1.29 6.05
C VAL A 227 -10.79 -0.16 6.50
N GLY A 228 -10.67 0.93 5.73
CA GLY A 228 -9.70 1.96 6.07
C GLY A 228 -9.57 3.09 5.06
N LEU A 229 -8.39 3.71 5.05
CA LEU A 229 -8.06 4.85 4.23
C LEU A 229 -6.76 4.63 3.46
N ARG A 230 -6.66 5.26 2.29
CA ARG A 230 -5.48 5.26 1.43
C ARG A 230 -5.17 6.68 0.97
N PHE A 231 -3.90 7.08 1.00
CA PHE A 231 -3.46 8.33 0.38
C PHE A 231 -3.16 8.10 -1.10
N LEU A 232 -3.83 8.87 -1.96
CA LEU A 232 -3.62 8.86 -3.41
C LEU A 232 -2.60 9.96 -3.75
N ALA A 233 -1.37 9.55 -4.08
CA ALA A 233 -0.40 10.53 -4.54
C ALA A 233 -0.75 11.03 -5.94
N GLN A 234 -0.74 12.32 -6.12
CA GLN A 234 -0.83 12.94 -7.43
C GLN A 234 0.58 13.16 -7.99
N GLN A 235 0.76 12.97 -9.28
CA GLN A 235 1.99 13.38 -9.95
C GLN A 235 1.89 14.85 -10.31
N LYS A 236 3.01 15.57 -10.17
CA LYS A 236 3.11 16.93 -10.69
C LYS A 236 2.95 16.88 -12.20
N ASN A 237 1.84 17.39 -12.72
CA ASN A 237 1.68 17.58 -14.15
C ASN A 237 2.69 18.67 -14.58
N HIS A 238 3.68 18.27 -15.36
CA HIS A 238 4.61 19.19 -16.04
C HIS A 238 3.95 19.76 -17.28
#